data_51c9e6d32611daec0cfd89de7580a336
#
_entry.id   51c9e6d32611daec0cfd89de7580a336
#
_cell.length_a   1.000
_cell.length_b   1.000
_cell.length_c   1.000
_cell.angle_alpha   90.00
_cell.angle_beta   90.00
_cell.angle_gamma   90.00
#
_symmetry.space_group_name_H-M   'P 1'
#
loop_
_entity.id
_entity.type
_entity.pdbx_description
1 polymer ?
#
loop_
_entity_poly.entity_id
_entity_poly.type
_entity_poly.pdbx_seq_one_letter_code
_entity_poly.pdbx_strand_id
1 'polypeptide(L)'
;MDEARVDAYLWAIRLFKTRSLATDACKGGHVRINGHPAKAATKVKIGDRVEARAQGRAWIVEVSRLIDKRVGAAIATACYVDHSPPPPPPEFVAPP
;
A
#
# COMPACT_ATOMS: atom_id res chain seq x y z
N MET A 1 -16.13 -10.80 -3.75
CA MET A 1 -15.38 -9.70 -4.43
C MET A 1 -14.12 -10.30 -5.02
N ASP A 2 -13.94 -10.18 -6.32
CA ASP A 2 -12.79 -10.79 -7.00
C ASP A 2 -11.66 -9.79 -7.27
N GLU A 3 -11.98 -8.51 -7.21
CA GLU A 3 -11.01 -7.43 -7.40
C GLU A 3 -11.49 -6.15 -6.74
N ALA A 4 -10.57 -5.24 -6.46
CA ALA A 4 -10.88 -3.94 -5.86
C ALA A 4 -10.00 -2.88 -6.50
N ARG A 5 -10.50 -1.63 -6.53
CA ARG A 5 -9.66 -0.50 -6.98
C ARG A 5 -8.47 -0.36 -6.05
N VAL A 6 -7.30 -0.14 -6.64
CA VAL A 6 -6.06 -0.04 -5.85
C VAL A 6 -6.10 1.12 -4.86
N ASP A 7 -6.67 2.27 -5.25
CA ASP A 7 -6.78 3.42 -4.35
C ASP A 7 -7.68 3.11 -3.14
N ALA A 8 -8.81 2.45 -3.38
CA ALA A 8 -9.70 2.03 -2.30
C ALA A 8 -9.04 1.00 -1.39
N TYR A 9 -8.34 0.02 -1.98
CA TYR A 9 -7.65 -1.02 -1.23
C TYR A 9 -6.56 -0.43 -0.33
N LEU A 10 -5.71 0.44 -0.86
CA LEU A 10 -4.62 1.05 -0.10
C LEU A 10 -5.12 1.92 1.06
N TRP A 11 -6.23 2.62 0.85
CA TRP A 11 -6.89 3.36 1.91
C TRP A 11 -7.52 2.39 2.94
N ALA A 12 -8.17 1.34 2.46
CA ALA A 12 -8.86 0.37 3.32
C ALA A 12 -7.89 -0.33 4.27
N ILE A 13 -6.69 -0.69 3.80
CA ILE A 13 -5.66 -1.32 4.63
C ILE A 13 -4.84 -0.31 5.43
N ARG A 14 -5.23 0.96 5.42
CA ARG A 14 -4.68 2.04 6.23
C ARG A 14 -3.25 2.47 5.87
N LEU A 15 -2.79 2.18 4.66
CA LEU A 15 -1.53 2.73 4.17
C LEU A 15 -1.64 4.24 3.93
N PHE A 16 -2.80 4.70 3.48
CA PHE A 16 -3.07 6.12 3.31
C PHE A 16 -4.16 6.57 4.28
N LYS A 17 -4.00 7.74 4.82
CA LYS A 17 -4.90 8.30 5.82
C LYS A 17 -6.28 8.61 5.25
N THR A 18 -6.34 8.99 3.98
CA THR A 18 -7.58 9.27 3.26
C THR A 18 -7.56 8.60 1.90
N ARG A 19 -8.75 8.35 1.33
CA ARG A 19 -8.83 7.79 -0.02
C ARG A 19 -8.29 8.78 -1.06
N SER A 20 -8.48 10.07 -0.85
CA SER A 20 -7.92 11.10 -1.73
C SER A 20 -6.40 11.03 -1.80
N LEU A 21 -5.73 10.80 -0.68
CA LEU A 21 -4.28 10.63 -0.65
C LEU A 21 -3.85 9.40 -1.44
N ALA A 22 -4.58 8.30 -1.34
CA ALA A 22 -4.31 7.10 -2.11
C ALA A 22 -4.49 7.35 -3.61
N THR A 23 -5.56 8.05 -3.99
CA THR A 23 -5.84 8.43 -5.37
C THR A 23 -4.72 9.32 -5.92
N ASP A 24 -4.30 10.32 -5.15
CA ASP A 24 -3.23 11.24 -5.56
C ASP A 24 -1.89 10.51 -5.71
N ALA A 25 -1.59 9.56 -4.85
CA ALA A 25 -0.37 8.75 -4.96
C ALA A 25 -0.36 7.94 -6.26
N CYS A 26 -1.49 7.38 -6.66
CA CYS A 26 -1.62 6.68 -7.93
C CYS A 26 -1.40 7.63 -9.10
N LYS A 27 -2.03 8.81 -9.07
CA LYS A 27 -1.87 9.82 -10.12
C LYS A 27 -0.44 10.32 -10.21
N GLY A 28 0.26 10.41 -9.08
CA GLY A 28 1.65 10.84 -9.03
C GLY A 28 2.67 9.79 -9.45
N GLY A 29 2.24 8.60 -9.81
CA GLY A 29 3.14 7.53 -10.20
C GLY A 29 3.84 6.83 -9.04
N HIS A 30 3.30 6.95 -7.83
CA HIS A 30 3.91 6.38 -6.63
C HIS A 30 3.37 4.99 -6.27
N VAL A 31 2.53 4.41 -7.13
CA VAL A 31 1.93 3.10 -6.91
C VAL A 31 2.17 2.20 -8.11
N ARG A 32 2.62 0.98 -7.85
CA ARG A 32 2.81 -0.06 -8.88
C ARG A 32 2.14 -1.34 -8.43
N ILE A 33 1.63 -2.09 -9.40
CA ILE A 33 1.05 -3.42 -9.17
C ILE A 33 1.87 -4.39 -10.01
N ASN A 34 2.48 -5.39 -9.34
CA ASN A 34 3.33 -6.39 -9.99
C ASN A 34 4.42 -5.74 -10.87
N GLY A 35 4.98 -4.62 -10.40
CA GLY A 35 6.04 -3.90 -11.11
C GLY A 35 5.57 -2.94 -12.19
N HIS A 36 4.27 -2.84 -12.44
CA HIS A 36 3.70 -1.96 -13.47
C HIS A 36 3.04 -0.74 -12.83
N PRO A 37 3.24 0.46 -13.40
CA PRO A 37 2.56 1.66 -12.87
C PRO A 37 1.05 1.45 -12.84
N ALA A 38 0.43 1.86 -11.74
CA ALA A 38 -1.00 1.72 -11.54
C ALA A 38 -1.69 3.09 -11.56
N LYS A 39 -2.88 3.12 -12.14
CA LYS A 39 -3.79 4.26 -12.03
C LYS A 39 -4.69 4.05 -10.81
N ALA A 40 -5.36 5.11 -10.36
CA ALA A 40 -6.25 5.03 -9.21
C ALA A 40 -7.32 3.94 -9.35
N ALA A 41 -7.88 3.79 -10.53
CA ALA A 41 -8.93 2.82 -10.81
C ALA A 41 -8.43 1.43 -11.20
N THR A 42 -7.12 1.22 -11.27
CA THR A 42 -6.56 -0.10 -11.57
C THR A 42 -6.98 -1.08 -10.49
N LYS A 43 -7.39 -2.27 -10.91
CA LYS A 43 -7.88 -3.30 -10.00
C LYS A 43 -6.76 -4.18 -9.47
N VAL A 44 -6.86 -4.55 -8.20
CA VAL A 44 -5.99 -5.53 -7.57
C VAL A 44 -6.77 -6.79 -7.23
N LYS A 45 -6.09 -7.92 -7.20
CA LYS A 45 -6.62 -9.24 -6.86
C LYS A 45 -5.78 -9.86 -5.75
N ILE A 46 -6.32 -10.87 -5.11
CA ILE A 46 -5.55 -11.67 -4.14
C ILE A 46 -4.30 -12.23 -4.83
N GLY A 47 -3.17 -12.08 -4.17
CA GLY A 47 -1.87 -12.50 -4.70
C GLY A 47 -1.11 -11.42 -5.44
N ASP A 48 -1.75 -10.30 -5.78
CA ASP A 48 -1.06 -9.18 -6.41
C ASP A 48 -0.12 -8.50 -5.43
N ARG A 49 1.03 -8.08 -5.92
CA ARG A 49 2.01 -7.33 -5.14
C ARG A 49 1.89 -5.85 -5.48
N VAL A 50 1.60 -5.05 -4.47
CA VAL A 50 1.43 -3.60 -4.62
C VAL A 50 2.59 -2.89 -3.96
N GLU A 51 3.24 -2.02 -4.73
CA GLU A 51 4.27 -1.13 -4.23
C GLU A 51 3.68 0.27 -4.12
N ALA A 52 3.87 0.91 -2.98
CA ALA A 52 3.36 2.26 -2.76
C ALA A 52 4.29 3.05 -1.85
N ARG A 53 4.37 4.35 -2.11
CA ARG A 53 5.04 5.27 -1.19
C ARG A 53 4.01 5.91 -0.29
N ALA A 54 4.14 5.64 1.00
CA ALA A 54 3.21 6.14 2.01
C ALA A 54 3.94 6.30 3.34
N GLN A 55 3.53 7.26 4.13
CA GLN A 55 4.06 7.47 5.48
C GLN A 55 5.59 7.61 5.51
N GLY A 56 6.16 8.24 4.48
CA GLY A 56 7.59 8.50 4.39
C GLY A 56 8.45 7.28 4.05
N ARG A 57 7.85 6.16 3.64
CA ARG A 57 8.61 4.96 3.28
C ARG A 57 7.98 4.25 2.08
N ALA A 58 8.77 3.37 1.48
CA ALA A 58 8.28 2.49 0.43
C ALA A 58 7.64 1.25 1.08
N TRP A 59 6.45 0.90 0.60
CA TRP A 59 5.73 -0.29 1.04
C TRP A 59 5.65 -1.28 -0.10
N ILE A 60 5.86 -2.54 0.20
CA ILE A 60 5.60 -3.65 -0.71
C ILE A 60 4.67 -4.60 0.03
N VAL A 61 3.43 -4.69 -0.44
CA VAL A 61 2.41 -5.51 0.21
C VAL A 61 1.83 -6.48 -0.80
N GLU A 62 1.56 -7.70 -0.35
CA GLU A 62 0.87 -8.70 -1.14
C GLU A 62 -0.57 -8.76 -0.68
N VAL A 63 -1.51 -8.70 -1.62
CA VAL A 63 -2.94 -8.73 -1.31
C VAL A 63 -3.31 -10.13 -0.83
N SER A 64 -3.71 -10.26 0.43
CA SER A 64 -4.17 -11.53 0.99
C SER A 64 -5.68 -11.57 1.16
N ARG A 65 -6.33 -10.42 1.31
CA ARG A 65 -7.79 -10.31 1.37
C ARG A 65 -8.20 -9.00 0.70
N LEU A 66 -9.20 -9.08 -0.15
CA LEU A 66 -9.74 -7.89 -0.82
C LEU A 66 -10.73 -7.18 0.10
N ILE A 67 -10.51 -5.88 0.28
CA ILE A 67 -11.42 -5.00 0.99
C ILE A 67 -11.46 -3.65 0.25
N ASP A 68 -12.60 -2.98 0.32
CA ASP A 68 -12.79 -1.67 -0.28
C ASP A 68 -13.35 -0.66 0.72
N LYS A 69 -13.48 -1.08 1.98
CA LYS A 69 -13.90 -0.22 3.09
C LYS A 69 -12.83 -0.24 4.16
N ARG A 70 -12.60 0.90 4.79
CA ARG A 70 -11.58 1.02 5.81
C ARG A 70 -11.95 0.22 7.05
N VAL A 71 -11.01 -0.59 7.52
CA VAL A 71 -11.16 -1.44 8.70
C VAL A 71 -10.20 -0.99 9.80
N GLY A 72 -10.39 -1.52 11.00
CA GLY A 72 -9.46 -1.26 12.10
C GLY A 72 -8.07 -1.81 11.81
N ALA A 73 -7.06 -1.27 12.48
CA ALA A 73 -5.65 -1.60 12.23
C ALA A 73 -5.36 -3.10 12.33
N ALA A 74 -5.94 -3.78 13.31
CA ALA A 74 -5.71 -5.23 13.49
C ALA A 74 -6.25 -6.04 12.31
N ILE A 75 -7.41 -5.66 11.77
CA ILE A 75 -8.00 -6.33 10.61
C ILE A 75 -7.24 -5.95 9.34
N ALA A 76 -6.80 -4.69 9.23
CA ALA A 76 -6.03 -4.23 8.09
C ALA A 76 -4.75 -5.04 7.89
N THR A 77 -4.02 -5.34 8.95
CA THR A 77 -2.79 -6.14 8.86
C THR A 77 -3.04 -7.58 8.42
N ALA A 78 -4.25 -8.08 8.59
CA ALA A 78 -4.65 -9.41 8.11
C ALA A 78 -5.03 -9.42 6.63
N CYS A 79 -5.18 -8.25 6.00
CA CYS A 79 -5.59 -8.16 4.61
C CYS A 79 -4.42 -8.13 3.63
N TYR A 80 -3.21 -8.03 4.12
CA TYR A 80 -2.01 -8.04 3.29
C TYR A 80 -0.85 -8.70 3.99
N VAL A 81 0.13 -9.15 3.22
CA VAL A 81 1.41 -9.60 3.73
C VAL A 81 2.42 -8.50 3.43
N ASP A 82 3.12 -8.05 4.46
CA ASP A 82 4.10 -6.97 4.33
C ASP A 82 5.45 -7.57 3.90
N HIS A 83 5.85 -7.26 2.67
CA HIS A 83 7.15 -7.61 2.12
C HIS A 83 8.07 -6.40 2.04
N SER A 84 7.70 -5.29 2.67
CA SER A 84 8.50 -4.07 2.63
C SER A 84 9.87 -4.31 3.22
N PRO A 85 10.92 -3.67 2.66
CA PRO A 85 12.23 -3.71 3.31
C PRO A 85 12.11 -3.04 4.68
N PRO A 86 12.88 -3.48 5.67
CA PRO A 86 12.87 -2.80 6.95
C PRO A 86 13.21 -1.32 6.74
N PRO A 87 12.57 -0.41 7.50
CA PRO A 87 12.94 0.99 7.40
C PRO A 87 14.45 1.11 7.63
N PRO A 88 15.14 2.00 6.89
CA PRO A 88 16.55 2.19 7.14
C PRO A 88 16.74 2.56 8.61
N PRO A 89 17.76 2.01 9.28
CA PRO A 89 18.02 2.39 10.65
C PRO A 89 18.14 3.91 10.72
N PRO A 90 17.63 4.53 11.80
CA PRO A 90 17.84 5.96 11.96
C PRO A 90 19.33 6.21 11.75
N GLU A 91 19.64 7.21 10.94
CA GLU A 91 21.01 7.49 10.57
C GLU A 91 21.83 7.63 11.85
N PHE A 92 22.57 6.58 12.13
CA PHE A 92 23.41 6.56 13.31
C PHE A 92 24.67 7.29 12.96
N VAL A 93 24.73 8.55 13.40
CA VAL A 93 26.00 9.24 13.38
C VAL A 93 26.83 8.67 14.50
N ALA A 94 27.77 7.80 14.14
CA ALA A 94 28.68 7.30 15.12
C ALA A 94 29.33 8.47 15.84
N PRO A 95 29.36 8.48 17.17
CA PRO A 95 30.07 9.52 17.88
C PRO A 95 31.53 9.52 17.44
N PRO A 96 32.13 10.67 17.32
CA PRO A 96 33.53 10.77 16.93
C PRO A 96 34.43 10.04 17.90
#